data_cbc9e361b1f44e86d88bbc72ee9b43f6
#
_entry.id   cbc9e361b1f44e86d88bbc72ee9b43f6
#
_cell.length_a   1.000
_cell.length_b   1.000
_cell.length_c   1.000
_cell.angle_alpha   90.00
_cell.angle_beta   90.00
_cell.angle_gamma   90.00
#
_symmetry.space_group_name_H-M   'P 1'
#
loop_
_entity.id
_entity.type
_entity.pdbx_description
1 polymer ?
#
loop_
_entity_poly.entity_id
_entity_poly.type
_entity_poly.pdbx_seq_one_letter_code
_entity_poly.pdbx_strand_id
1 'polypeptide(L)'
;EAAKLLAKLGANVKVNDGKDLSQDAHAKDLESMGIEVVSGEHPLSLLDDNPIIVKNPGIPYTVSIIDEAVRRGLKILTEVELSYIISEAPIIGVTGTNGKTTVTSLIGDMFKKSIITGRLSGNIGYVASKVAQEAKADEYLITELSSFQLLGIDEYKPHIAIITNIYSAHLDYHESL
;
A
#
# COMPACT_ATOMS: atom_id res chain seq x y z
N GLU A 1 -5.72 7.74 0.85
CA GLU A 1 -6.59 6.90 0.00
C GLU A 1 -7.03 5.63 0.77
N ALA A 2 -6.11 4.82 1.35
CA ALA A 2 -6.49 3.61 2.09
C ALA A 2 -7.53 3.86 3.19
N ALA A 3 -7.35 4.90 4.01
CA ALA A 3 -8.31 5.26 5.05
C ALA A 3 -9.70 5.58 4.50
N LYS A 4 -9.76 6.33 3.39
CA LYS A 4 -11.03 6.66 2.72
C LYS A 4 -11.73 5.41 2.17
N LEU A 5 -10.96 4.50 1.56
CA LEU A 5 -11.48 3.23 1.06
C LEU A 5 -12.08 2.39 2.20
N LEU A 6 -11.31 2.20 3.27
CA LEU A 6 -11.74 1.39 4.41
C LEU A 6 -12.99 1.96 5.09
N ALA A 7 -13.05 3.28 5.28
CA ALA A 7 -14.23 3.95 5.82
C ALA A 7 -15.46 3.79 4.91
N LYS A 8 -15.28 3.92 3.59
CA LYS A 8 -16.34 3.68 2.59
C LYS A 8 -16.87 2.24 2.64
N LEU A 9 -16.01 1.28 2.97
CA LEU A 9 -16.38 -0.14 3.14
C LEU A 9 -16.99 -0.43 4.53
N GLY A 10 -17.16 0.59 5.38
CA GLY A 10 -17.81 0.47 6.68
C GLY A 10 -16.87 0.12 7.83
N ALA A 11 -15.56 0.15 7.63
CA ALA A 11 -14.61 -0.05 8.72
C ALA A 11 -14.57 1.17 9.67
N ASN A 12 -14.37 0.91 10.95
CA ASN A 12 -14.02 1.95 11.92
C ASN A 12 -12.52 2.27 11.76
N VAL A 13 -12.22 3.44 11.20
CA VAL A 13 -10.86 3.83 10.81
C VAL A 13 -10.33 4.93 11.70
N LYS A 14 -9.11 4.74 12.20
CA LYS A 14 -8.29 5.78 12.83
C LYS A 14 -7.02 5.98 12.00
N VAL A 15 -6.60 7.22 11.84
CA VAL A 15 -5.34 7.55 11.16
C VAL A 15 -4.36 8.09 12.20
N ASN A 16 -3.13 7.60 12.20
CA ASN A 16 -2.08 8.05 13.09
C ASN A 16 -0.85 8.50 12.29
N ASP A 17 -0.31 9.66 12.66
CA ASP A 17 0.95 10.19 12.15
C ASP A 17 1.73 10.87 13.28
N GLY A 18 3.05 10.63 13.36
CA GLY A 18 3.91 11.27 14.35
C GLY A 18 4.16 12.76 14.11
N LYS A 19 3.80 13.29 12.92
CA LYS A 19 3.87 14.73 12.64
C LYS A 19 2.59 15.40 13.10
N ASP A 20 2.71 16.67 13.50
CA ASP A 20 1.54 17.52 13.71
C ASP A 20 0.84 17.79 12.36
N LEU A 21 -0.37 17.30 12.23
CA LEU A 21 -1.21 17.46 11.04
C LEU A 21 -2.33 18.47 11.23
N SER A 22 -2.33 19.28 12.27
CA SER A 22 -3.38 20.28 12.60
C SER A 22 -3.69 21.25 11.47
N GLN A 23 -2.71 21.53 10.60
CA GLN A 23 -2.87 22.40 9.43
C GLN A 23 -2.88 21.64 8.10
N ASP A 24 -2.80 20.30 8.13
CA ASP A 24 -2.79 19.49 6.92
C ASP A 24 -4.20 19.38 6.31
N ALA A 25 -4.32 19.72 5.02
CA ALA A 25 -5.59 19.72 4.32
C ALA A 25 -6.18 18.30 4.15
N HIS A 26 -5.30 17.27 4.02
CA HIS A 26 -5.75 15.89 3.89
C HIS A 26 -6.24 15.33 5.23
N ALA A 27 -5.63 15.75 6.35
CA ALA A 27 -6.11 15.38 7.68
C ALA A 27 -7.51 15.97 7.92
N LYS A 28 -7.72 17.27 7.64
CA LYS A 28 -9.02 17.94 7.73
C LYS A 28 -10.09 17.29 6.83
N ASP A 29 -9.71 16.85 5.65
CA ASP A 29 -10.61 16.11 4.74
C ASP A 29 -11.03 14.76 5.34
N LEU A 30 -10.10 14.01 5.96
CA LEU A 30 -10.41 12.75 6.65
C LEU A 30 -11.32 12.98 7.86
N GLU A 31 -11.06 14.01 8.67
CA GLU A 31 -11.91 14.39 9.81
C GLU A 31 -13.32 14.76 9.36
N SER A 32 -13.45 15.48 8.24
CA SER A 32 -14.77 15.82 7.66
C SER A 32 -15.59 14.59 7.25
N MET A 33 -14.92 13.47 6.99
CA MET A 33 -15.52 12.16 6.69
C MET A 33 -15.83 11.34 7.97
N GLY A 34 -15.56 11.88 9.16
CA GLY A 34 -15.75 11.20 10.43
C GLY A 34 -14.63 10.25 10.81
N ILE A 35 -13.47 10.33 10.14
CA ILE A 35 -12.29 9.52 10.45
C ILE A 35 -11.48 10.25 11.54
N GLU A 36 -11.21 9.56 12.66
CA GLU A 36 -10.38 10.10 13.73
C GLU A 36 -8.92 10.20 13.27
N VAL A 37 -8.31 11.39 13.41
CA VAL A 37 -6.90 11.62 13.10
C VAL A 37 -6.14 11.94 14.38
N VAL A 38 -5.21 11.06 14.76
CA VAL A 38 -4.31 11.23 15.91
C VAL A 38 -2.92 11.60 15.38
N SER A 39 -2.48 12.83 15.65
CA SER A 39 -1.22 13.36 15.10
C SER A 39 -0.30 13.92 16.19
N GLY A 40 1.00 14.04 15.88
CA GLY A 40 2.03 14.55 16.78
C GLY A 40 2.66 13.48 17.67
N GLU A 41 2.04 12.33 17.84
CA GLU A 41 2.51 11.22 18.67
C GLU A 41 1.98 9.87 18.17
N HIS A 42 2.50 8.80 18.77
CA HIS A 42 2.07 7.42 18.52
C HIS A 42 1.59 6.76 19.81
N PRO A 43 0.36 7.07 20.30
CA PRO A 43 -0.13 6.49 21.54
C PRO A 43 -0.41 4.99 21.37
N LEU A 44 0.17 4.18 22.26
CA LEU A 44 0.03 2.72 22.21
C LEU A 44 -1.41 2.24 22.48
N SER A 45 -2.25 3.08 23.09
CA SER A 45 -3.68 2.82 23.28
C SER A 45 -4.45 2.63 21.96
N LEU A 46 -3.91 3.10 20.84
CA LEU A 46 -4.49 2.81 19.51
C LEU A 46 -4.47 1.32 19.16
N LEU A 47 -3.69 0.52 19.86
CA LEU A 47 -3.55 -0.93 19.65
C LEU A 47 -4.43 -1.77 20.58
N ASP A 48 -5.17 -1.16 21.52
CA ASP A 48 -5.85 -1.91 22.60
C ASP A 48 -7.05 -2.74 22.10
N ASP A 49 -7.68 -2.33 20.98
CA ASP A 49 -8.77 -3.08 20.34
C ASP A 49 -8.28 -4.12 19.33
N ASN A 50 -6.99 -4.45 19.33
CA ASN A 50 -6.34 -5.37 18.38
C ASN A 50 -6.66 -5.02 16.90
N PRO A 51 -6.38 -3.80 16.44
CA PRO A 51 -6.71 -3.38 15.09
C PRO A 51 -5.87 -4.09 14.05
N ILE A 52 -6.38 -4.13 12.81
CA ILE A 52 -5.56 -4.37 11.63
C ILE A 52 -4.87 -3.04 11.28
N ILE A 53 -3.57 -3.09 11.10
CA ILE A 53 -2.75 -1.91 10.82
C ILE A 53 -2.46 -1.85 9.32
N VAL A 54 -2.77 -0.73 8.69
CA VAL A 54 -2.34 -0.45 7.32
C VAL A 54 -1.21 0.56 7.38
N LYS A 55 0.01 0.06 7.22
CA LYS A 55 1.25 0.83 7.37
C LYS A 55 1.68 1.46 6.05
N ASN A 56 2.10 2.74 6.09
CA ASN A 56 2.86 3.29 4.97
C ASN A 56 4.17 2.49 4.82
N PRO A 57 4.50 2.00 3.61
CA PRO A 57 5.68 1.17 3.39
C PRO A 57 6.99 1.79 3.89
N GLY A 58 7.14 3.11 3.78
CA GLY A 58 8.34 3.84 4.21
C GLY A 58 8.51 3.99 5.73
N ILE A 59 7.51 3.65 6.55
CA ILE A 59 7.65 3.69 8.01
C ILE A 59 8.41 2.44 8.47
N PRO A 60 9.56 2.58 9.17
CA PRO A 60 10.31 1.44 9.69
C PRO A 60 9.53 0.64 10.73
N TYR A 61 9.79 -0.66 10.81
CA TYR A 61 9.22 -1.53 11.84
C TYR A 61 9.73 -1.22 13.25
N THR A 62 10.81 -0.44 13.37
CA THR A 62 11.40 0.05 14.64
C THR A 62 10.65 1.24 15.25
N VAL A 63 9.68 1.82 14.56
CA VAL A 63 8.82 2.88 15.14
C VAL A 63 7.98 2.25 16.27
N SER A 64 7.94 2.89 17.43
CA SER A 64 7.42 2.33 18.70
C SER A 64 6.04 1.66 18.60
N ILE A 65 5.09 2.29 17.90
CA ILE A 65 3.75 1.73 17.71
C ILE A 65 3.76 0.49 16.81
N ILE A 66 4.62 0.46 15.79
CA ILE A 66 4.73 -0.68 14.87
C ILE A 66 5.47 -1.83 15.56
N ASP A 67 6.55 -1.55 16.28
CA ASP A 67 7.28 -2.55 17.08
C ASP A 67 6.37 -3.21 18.13
N GLU A 68 5.58 -2.41 18.85
CA GLU A 68 4.59 -2.93 19.79
C GLU A 68 3.51 -3.76 19.11
N ALA A 69 3.05 -3.34 17.93
CA ALA A 69 2.07 -4.11 17.16
C ALA A 69 2.62 -5.47 16.74
N VAL A 70 3.89 -5.54 16.31
CA VAL A 70 4.59 -6.81 16.02
C VAL A 70 4.66 -7.68 17.27
N ARG A 71 5.04 -7.12 18.43
CA ARG A 71 5.12 -7.85 19.69
C ARG A 71 3.77 -8.40 20.17
N ARG A 72 2.68 -7.68 19.88
CA ARG A 72 1.30 -8.14 20.16
C ARG A 72 0.76 -9.13 19.12
N GLY A 73 1.51 -9.40 18.04
CA GLY A 73 1.08 -10.27 16.94
C GLY A 73 -0.07 -9.70 16.11
N LEU A 74 -0.19 -8.38 16.05
CA LEU A 74 -1.23 -7.72 15.26
C LEU A 74 -0.95 -7.81 13.77
N LYS A 75 -2.00 -7.88 12.97
CA LYS A 75 -1.89 -7.93 11.51
C LYS A 75 -1.46 -6.56 10.97
N ILE A 76 -0.32 -6.53 10.27
CA ILE A 76 0.23 -5.31 9.65
C ILE A 76 0.27 -5.52 8.16
N LEU A 77 -0.45 -4.67 7.43
CA LEU A 77 -0.57 -4.71 5.98
C LEU A 77 -0.01 -3.45 5.35
N THR A 78 0.28 -3.51 4.06
CA THR A 78 0.52 -2.33 3.22
C THR A 78 -0.67 -2.09 2.29
N GLU A 79 -0.75 -0.92 1.71
CA GLU A 79 -1.86 -0.48 0.87
C GLU A 79 -2.06 -1.37 -0.37
N VAL A 80 -0.99 -1.98 -0.87
CA VAL A 80 -1.07 -2.90 -2.02
C VAL A 80 -1.84 -4.17 -1.71
N GLU A 81 -1.84 -4.65 -0.47
CA GLU A 81 -2.70 -5.76 -0.04
C GLU A 81 -4.17 -5.40 -0.20
N LEU A 82 -4.57 -4.17 0.20
CA LEU A 82 -5.94 -3.71 0.02
C LEU A 82 -6.32 -3.67 -1.46
N SER A 83 -5.40 -3.25 -2.33
CA SER A 83 -5.66 -3.22 -3.78
C SER A 83 -5.95 -4.61 -4.34
N TYR A 84 -5.26 -5.63 -3.84
CA TYR A 84 -5.48 -7.02 -4.23
C TYR A 84 -6.85 -7.52 -3.78
N ILE A 85 -7.21 -7.27 -2.51
CA ILE A 85 -8.48 -7.74 -1.92
C ILE A 85 -9.71 -7.18 -2.66
N ILE A 86 -9.63 -5.90 -3.11
CA ILE A 86 -10.78 -5.24 -3.73
C ILE A 86 -10.80 -5.29 -5.25
N SER A 87 -9.69 -5.69 -5.90
CA SER A 87 -9.59 -5.66 -7.36
C SER A 87 -10.40 -6.78 -7.99
N GLU A 88 -11.30 -6.42 -8.91
CA GLU A 88 -11.92 -7.37 -9.83
C GLU A 88 -10.97 -7.74 -10.98
N ALA A 89 -10.03 -6.85 -11.31
CA ALA A 89 -9.08 -7.04 -12.39
C ALA A 89 -7.92 -7.95 -11.98
N PRO A 90 -7.45 -8.84 -12.86
CA PRO A 90 -6.21 -9.59 -12.65
C PRO A 90 -5.00 -8.65 -12.55
N ILE A 91 -4.03 -9.02 -11.71
CA ILE A 91 -2.87 -8.19 -11.40
C ILE A 91 -1.61 -8.74 -12.07
N ILE A 92 -0.85 -7.86 -12.72
CA ILE A 92 0.53 -8.07 -13.15
C ILE A 92 1.42 -7.31 -12.17
N GLY A 93 2.09 -8.03 -11.27
CA GLY A 93 3.01 -7.44 -10.28
C GLY A 93 4.43 -7.37 -10.81
N VAL A 94 5.06 -6.20 -10.73
CA VAL A 94 6.45 -5.98 -11.16
C VAL A 94 7.28 -5.50 -9.98
N THR A 95 8.30 -6.26 -9.61
CA THR A 95 9.23 -5.91 -8.54
C THR A 95 10.69 -6.15 -8.94
N GLY A 96 11.59 -5.89 -8.03
CA GLY A 96 13.03 -6.06 -8.15
C GLY A 96 13.81 -4.83 -7.69
N THR A 97 15.13 -4.93 -7.65
CA THR A 97 15.98 -3.82 -7.20
C THR A 97 15.95 -2.68 -8.21
N ASN A 98 16.25 -2.95 -9.47
CA ASN A 98 16.32 -1.97 -10.55
C ASN A 98 15.40 -2.32 -11.72
N GLY A 99 14.97 -1.32 -12.48
CA GLY A 99 14.21 -1.51 -13.72
C GLY A 99 12.70 -1.71 -13.54
N LYS A 100 12.18 -1.72 -12.33
CA LYS A 100 10.74 -1.83 -12.03
C LYS A 100 9.90 -0.86 -12.86
N THR A 101 10.17 0.44 -12.72
CA THR A 101 9.43 1.50 -13.40
C THR A 101 9.50 1.37 -14.93
N THR A 102 10.67 1.03 -15.45
CA THR A 102 10.85 0.84 -16.90
C THR A 102 10.00 -0.33 -17.40
N VAL A 103 10.06 -1.47 -16.74
CA VAL A 103 9.29 -2.67 -17.14
C VAL A 103 7.79 -2.42 -16.99
N THR A 104 7.36 -1.82 -15.88
CA THR A 104 5.94 -1.48 -15.64
C THR A 104 5.41 -0.54 -16.71
N SER A 105 6.18 0.50 -17.07
CA SER A 105 5.80 1.45 -18.12
C SER A 105 5.75 0.81 -19.50
N LEU A 106 6.72 -0.05 -19.84
CA LEU A 106 6.73 -0.78 -21.11
C LEU A 106 5.51 -1.70 -21.25
N ILE A 107 5.16 -2.42 -20.19
CA ILE A 107 3.94 -3.24 -20.18
C ILE A 107 2.72 -2.35 -20.39
N GLY A 108 2.61 -1.22 -19.68
CA GLY A 108 1.54 -0.25 -19.90
C GLY A 108 1.44 0.25 -21.32
N ASP A 109 2.57 0.53 -21.97
CA ASP A 109 2.61 0.95 -23.39
C ASP A 109 2.20 -0.18 -24.36
N MET A 110 2.49 -1.43 -24.04
CA MET A 110 1.98 -2.58 -24.80
C MET A 110 0.45 -2.66 -24.70
N PHE A 111 -0.11 -2.50 -23.50
CA PHE A 111 -1.57 -2.49 -23.29
C PHE A 111 -2.25 -1.35 -24.04
N LYS A 112 -1.66 -0.16 -24.10
CA LYS A 112 -2.19 0.97 -24.91
C LYS A 112 -2.34 0.66 -26.40
N LYS A 113 -1.59 -0.32 -26.90
CA LYS A 113 -1.64 -0.77 -28.30
C LYS A 113 -2.47 -2.05 -28.47
N SER A 114 -3.04 -2.57 -27.41
CA SER A 114 -3.89 -3.76 -27.40
C SER A 114 -5.37 -3.38 -27.33
N ILE A 115 -6.23 -4.38 -27.46
CA ILE A 115 -7.69 -4.25 -27.25
C ILE A 115 -8.06 -4.37 -25.77
N ILE A 116 -7.12 -4.77 -24.91
CA ILE A 116 -7.33 -4.96 -23.46
C ILE A 116 -6.80 -3.75 -22.73
N THR A 117 -7.55 -3.24 -21.77
CA THR A 117 -7.15 -2.09 -20.95
C THR A 117 -6.19 -2.53 -19.87
N GLY A 118 -5.03 -1.87 -19.78
CA GLY A 118 -4.07 -2.00 -18.67
C GLY A 118 -3.99 -0.69 -17.88
N ARG A 119 -4.14 -0.79 -16.57
CA ARG A 119 -4.07 0.36 -15.64
C ARG A 119 -2.80 0.29 -14.81
N LEU A 120 -1.97 1.31 -14.90
CA LEU A 120 -0.76 1.44 -14.10
C LEU A 120 -1.10 1.80 -12.65
N SER A 121 -0.42 1.18 -11.69
CA SER A 121 -0.64 1.43 -10.26
C SER A 121 0.59 1.10 -9.39
N GLY A 122 0.52 1.41 -8.11
CA GLY A 122 1.55 1.10 -7.12
C GLY A 122 2.61 2.19 -7.00
N ASN A 123 3.86 1.80 -6.88
CA ASN A 123 4.99 2.72 -6.63
C ASN A 123 5.33 3.66 -7.81
N ILE A 124 4.57 3.63 -8.87
CA ILE A 124 4.72 4.47 -10.08
C ILE A 124 3.90 5.78 -10.03
N GLY A 125 3.40 6.16 -8.86
CA GLY A 125 2.68 7.43 -8.65
C GLY A 125 1.15 7.33 -8.69
N TYR A 126 0.59 6.17 -9.00
CA TYR A 126 -0.85 5.89 -8.94
C TYR A 126 -1.15 4.94 -7.78
N VAL A 127 -1.86 5.42 -6.77
CA VAL A 127 -2.21 4.65 -5.57
C VAL A 127 -2.97 3.38 -5.97
N ALA A 128 -2.44 2.20 -5.62
CA ALA A 128 -2.94 0.92 -6.12
C ALA A 128 -4.40 0.66 -5.71
N SER A 129 -4.76 0.91 -4.46
CA SER A 129 -6.14 0.75 -3.98
C SER A 129 -7.13 1.72 -4.63
N LYS A 130 -6.68 2.91 -5.06
CA LYS A 130 -7.52 3.83 -5.82
C LYS A 130 -7.80 3.31 -7.22
N VAL A 131 -6.75 2.87 -7.93
CA VAL A 131 -6.90 2.30 -9.28
C VAL A 131 -7.73 1.02 -9.25
N ALA A 132 -7.53 0.18 -8.23
CA ALA A 132 -8.25 -1.08 -8.06
C ALA A 132 -9.78 -0.89 -7.90
N GLN A 133 -10.24 0.21 -7.25
CA GLN A 133 -11.65 0.51 -7.11
C GLN A 133 -12.35 0.80 -8.47
N GLU A 134 -11.59 1.20 -9.46
CA GLU A 134 -12.10 1.61 -10.78
C GLU A 134 -11.88 0.53 -11.86
N ALA A 135 -11.03 -0.45 -11.57
CA ALA A 135 -10.65 -1.48 -12.51
C ALA A 135 -11.74 -2.55 -12.63
N LYS A 136 -12.00 -3.00 -13.87
CA LYS A 136 -13.01 -4.00 -14.18
C LYS A 136 -12.37 -5.38 -14.40
N ALA A 137 -13.16 -6.43 -14.29
CA ALA A 137 -12.72 -7.82 -14.44
C ALA A 137 -12.07 -8.16 -15.80
N ASP A 138 -12.39 -7.40 -16.86
CA ASP A 138 -11.84 -7.54 -18.21
C ASP A 138 -10.61 -6.65 -18.48
N GLU A 139 -10.15 -5.91 -17.48
CA GLU A 139 -8.94 -5.07 -17.51
C GLU A 139 -7.78 -5.77 -16.76
N TYR A 140 -6.59 -5.16 -16.78
CA TYR A 140 -5.44 -5.60 -15.98
C TYR A 140 -4.91 -4.46 -15.13
N LEU A 141 -4.60 -4.74 -13.87
CA LEU A 141 -3.78 -3.86 -13.03
C LEU A 141 -2.30 -4.21 -13.26
N ILE A 142 -1.51 -3.22 -13.66
CA ILE A 142 -0.06 -3.35 -13.82
C ILE A 142 0.56 -2.60 -12.65
N THR A 143 0.96 -3.35 -11.62
CA THR A 143 1.35 -2.78 -10.33
C THR A 143 2.85 -2.86 -10.12
N GLU A 144 3.50 -1.70 -10.01
CA GLU A 144 4.86 -1.61 -9.53
C GLU A 144 4.91 -1.81 -8.02
N LEU A 145 5.73 -2.75 -7.55
CA LEU A 145 5.87 -3.11 -6.15
C LEU A 145 7.30 -2.86 -5.65
N SER A 146 7.44 -2.06 -4.60
CA SER A 146 8.70 -1.94 -3.88
C SER A 146 8.86 -3.08 -2.88
N SER A 147 10.12 -3.39 -2.49
CA SER A 147 10.40 -4.36 -1.44
C SER A 147 9.72 -4.01 -0.11
N PHE A 148 9.63 -2.72 0.22
CA PHE A 148 8.95 -2.24 1.43
C PHE A 148 7.44 -2.54 1.43
N GLN A 149 6.79 -2.47 0.27
CA GLN A 149 5.38 -2.82 0.13
C GLN A 149 5.17 -4.32 0.32
N LEU A 150 6.10 -5.14 -0.19
CA LEU A 150 6.03 -6.60 -0.10
C LEU A 150 6.21 -7.14 1.34
N LEU A 151 6.79 -6.37 2.27
CA LEU A 151 6.89 -6.75 3.68
C LEU A 151 5.53 -6.78 4.41
N GLY A 152 4.53 -6.11 3.90
CA GLY A 152 3.19 -6.03 4.49
C GLY A 152 2.12 -6.64 3.59
N ILE A 153 2.43 -7.70 2.86
CA ILE A 153 1.45 -8.53 2.13
C ILE A 153 1.13 -9.79 2.92
N ASP A 154 -0.09 -10.29 2.74
CA ASP A 154 -0.59 -11.51 3.38
C ASP A 154 -1.16 -12.48 2.35
N GLU A 155 -2.19 -12.07 1.64
CA GLU A 155 -2.86 -12.87 0.60
C GLU A 155 -2.50 -12.44 -0.82
N TYR A 156 -1.75 -11.35 -0.98
CA TYR A 156 -1.41 -10.76 -2.27
C TYR A 156 -0.78 -11.78 -3.22
N LYS A 157 -1.51 -12.13 -4.27
CA LYS A 157 -1.09 -13.11 -5.26
C LYS A 157 -1.39 -12.59 -6.67
N PRO A 158 -0.44 -11.96 -7.35
CA PRO A 158 -0.65 -11.50 -8.71
C PRO A 158 -0.84 -12.67 -9.68
N HIS A 159 -1.60 -12.47 -10.75
CA HIS A 159 -1.76 -13.45 -11.83
C HIS A 159 -0.46 -13.67 -12.59
N ILE A 160 0.32 -12.59 -12.75
CA ILE A 160 1.66 -12.61 -13.34
C ILE A 160 2.59 -11.87 -12.40
N ALA A 161 3.68 -12.51 -11.99
CA ALA A 161 4.73 -11.89 -11.18
C ALA A 161 6.01 -11.75 -12.00
N ILE A 162 6.57 -10.55 -12.03
CA ILE A 162 7.81 -10.23 -12.73
C ILE A 162 8.83 -9.72 -11.70
N ILE A 163 9.95 -10.38 -11.59
CA ILE A 163 11.11 -9.96 -10.81
C ILE A 163 12.21 -9.59 -11.80
N THR A 164 12.53 -8.29 -11.87
CA THR A 164 13.53 -7.80 -12.83
C THR A 164 14.94 -8.24 -12.47
N ASN A 165 15.30 -8.11 -11.21
CA ASN A 165 16.59 -8.52 -10.62
C ASN A 165 16.54 -8.40 -9.10
N ILE A 166 17.51 -9.02 -8.42
CA ILE A 166 17.68 -8.93 -6.97
C ILE A 166 19.15 -8.64 -6.68
N TYR A 167 19.41 -7.48 -6.09
CA TYR A 167 20.71 -7.04 -5.62
C TYR A 167 20.60 -6.44 -4.23
N SER A 168 21.70 -6.35 -3.50
CA SER A 168 21.76 -5.64 -2.22
C SER A 168 21.43 -4.17 -2.41
N ALA A 169 20.35 -3.72 -1.77
CA ALA A 169 19.89 -2.34 -1.78
C ALA A 169 19.10 -2.05 -0.51
N HIS A 170 19.07 -0.79 -0.08
CA HIS A 170 18.32 -0.35 1.11
C HIS A 170 18.68 -1.15 2.38
N LEU A 171 19.97 -1.42 2.59
CA LEU A 171 20.46 -2.22 3.72
C LEU A 171 20.24 -1.53 5.07
N ASP A 172 20.05 -0.21 5.09
CA ASP A 172 19.60 0.58 6.24
C ASP A 172 18.18 0.21 6.72
N TYR A 173 17.40 -0.45 5.87
CA TYR A 173 16.04 -0.89 6.18
C TYR A 173 15.92 -2.43 6.23
N HIS A 174 16.53 -3.15 5.28
CA HIS A 174 16.42 -4.60 5.16
C HIS A 174 17.52 -5.36 5.91
N GLU A 175 18.57 -4.67 6.40
CA GLU A 175 19.73 -5.20 7.14
C GLU A 175 20.59 -6.16 6.32
N SER A 176 20.00 -7.05 5.52
CA SER A 176 20.69 -8.01 4.65
C SER A 176 19.89 -8.26 3.36
N LEU A 177 20.50 -9.00 2.42
CA LEU A 177 19.84 -9.47 1.20
C LEU A 177 18.92 -10.64 1.53
#